data_74cabccbaf9ae9f9331427f0bf10ce8d
#
_entry.id   74cabccbaf9ae9f9331427f0bf10ce8d
#
_cell.length_a   1.000
_cell.length_b   1.000
_cell.length_c   1.000
_cell.angle_alpha   90.00
_cell.angle_beta   90.00
_cell.angle_gamma   90.00
#
_symmetry.space_group_name_H-M   'P 1'
#
loop_
_entity.id
_entity.type
_entity.pdbx_description
1 polymer ?
#
loop_
_entity_poly.entity_id
_entity_poly.type
_entity_poly.pdbx_seq_one_letter_code
_entity_poly.pdbx_strand_id
1 'polypeptide(L)'
;YDENLYTKALEEKMNCDIEFVYLPSTVAEAKQKVELMIAADGKDLPDIIVNVPMEDSSILRYGSRGFIKSLNQYYDNSAYYLNDVLKAETNLKDMITMADGNIYVIPRYQKILQNELGYRMWIYKPWLEKLNLSEPKTLDEFYNVLKAFKEKDPNGNGLADEIPFIGATSGGENWFCDFIAAAFQPIDIQSNYLYPENGKIKAAY
;
A
#
# COMPACT_ATOMS: atom_id res chain seq x y z
N TYR A 1 -2.57 13.57 23.14
CA TYR A 1 -1.18 13.33 22.68
C TYR A 1 -0.17 14.19 23.42
N ASP A 2 -0.52 15.39 23.81
CA ASP A 2 0.37 16.40 24.41
C ASP A 2 1.01 15.96 25.73
N GLU A 3 0.35 15.07 26.48
CA GLU A 3 0.83 14.64 27.79
C GLU A 3 1.43 13.23 27.84
N ASN A 4 1.56 12.54 26.70
CA ASN A 4 2.15 11.21 26.70
C ASN A 4 3.69 11.26 26.83
N LEU A 5 4.27 10.18 27.35
CA LEU A 5 5.71 10.09 27.62
C LEU A 5 6.55 10.21 26.35
N TYR A 6 6.02 9.75 25.21
CA TYR A 6 6.73 9.82 23.93
C TYR A 6 6.85 11.25 23.43
N THR A 7 5.76 12.03 23.48
CA THR A 7 5.77 13.45 23.07
C THR A 7 6.74 14.24 23.96
N LYS A 8 6.65 14.09 25.28
CA LYS A 8 7.55 14.77 26.23
C LYS A 8 9.04 14.44 25.97
N ALA A 9 9.35 13.17 25.72
CA ALA A 9 10.71 12.76 25.40
C ALA A 9 11.19 13.31 24.05
N LEU A 10 10.29 13.48 23.08
CA LEU A 10 10.60 14.05 21.79
C LEU A 10 10.84 15.56 21.89
N GLU A 11 9.98 16.27 22.62
CA GLU A 11 10.13 17.71 22.90
C GLU A 11 11.44 18.02 23.62
N GLU A 12 11.75 17.24 24.66
CA GLU A 12 13.02 17.36 25.39
C GLU A 12 14.23 17.13 24.46
N LYS A 13 14.18 16.07 23.64
CA LYS A 13 15.27 15.71 22.74
C LYS A 13 15.46 16.73 21.61
N MET A 14 14.38 17.30 21.13
CA MET A 14 14.40 18.26 20.01
C MET A 14 14.48 19.72 20.47
N ASN A 15 14.33 19.96 21.78
CA ASN A 15 14.25 21.29 22.40
C ASN A 15 13.21 22.18 21.71
N CYS A 16 12.00 21.65 21.55
CA CYS A 16 10.86 22.35 20.96
C CYS A 16 9.55 21.89 21.61
N ASP A 17 8.53 22.74 21.58
CA ASP A 17 7.17 22.37 21.95
C ASP A 17 6.44 21.88 20.70
N ILE A 18 5.61 20.83 20.84
CA ILE A 18 4.87 20.24 19.73
C ILE A 18 3.39 20.54 19.90
N GLU A 19 2.84 21.34 18.98
CA GLU A 19 1.41 21.58 18.89
C GLU A 19 0.77 20.64 17.86
N PHE A 20 -0.28 19.90 18.29
CA PHE A 20 -0.97 18.94 17.42
C PHE A 20 -2.20 19.54 16.75
N VAL A 21 -2.19 19.57 15.44
CA VAL A 21 -3.36 19.88 14.61
C VAL A 21 -4.04 18.59 14.18
N TYR A 22 -5.20 18.28 14.75
CA TYR A 22 -5.92 17.04 14.46
C TYR A 22 -6.69 17.11 13.15
N LEU A 23 -6.50 16.06 12.35
CA LEU A 23 -7.25 15.84 11.12
C LEU A 23 -8.40 14.86 11.37
N PRO A 24 -9.46 14.89 10.53
CA PRO A 24 -10.50 13.88 10.54
C PRO A 24 -9.94 12.46 10.41
N SER A 25 -10.66 11.47 10.95
CA SER A 25 -10.20 10.08 10.99
C SER A 25 -10.25 9.37 9.64
N THR A 26 -11.07 9.84 8.71
CA THR A 26 -11.13 9.26 7.36
C THR A 26 -10.08 9.90 6.45
N VAL A 27 -9.47 9.09 5.59
CA VAL A 27 -8.44 9.55 4.64
C VAL A 27 -8.97 10.65 3.72
N ALA A 28 -10.21 10.51 3.23
CA ALA A 28 -10.81 11.47 2.32
C ALA A 28 -10.99 12.85 2.96
N GLU A 29 -11.53 12.91 4.17
CA GLU A 29 -11.74 14.16 4.91
C GLU A 29 -10.40 14.78 5.36
N ALA A 30 -9.42 13.95 5.75
CA ALA A 30 -8.08 14.43 6.08
C ALA A 30 -7.41 15.10 4.87
N LYS A 31 -7.45 14.46 3.70
CA LYS A 31 -6.97 15.04 2.42
C LYS A 31 -7.68 16.37 2.14
N GLN A 32 -9.00 16.37 2.20
CA GLN A 32 -9.79 17.58 1.93
C GLN A 32 -9.42 18.73 2.88
N LYS A 33 -9.21 18.44 4.18
CA LYS A 33 -8.81 19.47 5.15
C LYS A 33 -7.45 20.08 4.79
N VAL A 34 -6.46 19.24 4.44
CA VAL A 34 -5.14 19.74 4.01
C VAL A 34 -5.25 20.55 2.71
N GLU A 35 -6.05 20.12 1.76
CA GLU A 35 -6.29 20.86 0.51
C GLU A 35 -6.93 22.22 0.75
N LEU A 36 -7.87 22.33 1.71
CA LEU A 36 -8.47 23.60 2.12
C LEU A 36 -7.45 24.53 2.77
N MET A 37 -6.55 24.01 3.63
CA MET A 37 -5.46 24.81 4.22
C MET A 37 -4.52 25.36 3.15
N ILE A 38 -4.19 24.55 2.14
CA ILE A 38 -3.38 24.98 0.99
C ILE A 38 -4.13 26.01 0.14
N ALA A 39 -5.42 25.81 -0.10
CA ALA A 39 -6.25 26.76 -0.84
C ALA A 39 -6.40 28.11 -0.14
N ALA A 40 -6.29 28.13 1.19
CA ALA A 40 -6.25 29.33 2.02
C ALA A 40 -4.85 29.98 2.09
N ASP A 41 -4.03 29.76 1.08
CA ASP A 41 -2.68 30.29 0.95
C ASP A 41 -1.67 29.73 1.98
N GLY A 42 -1.99 28.55 2.55
CA GLY A 42 -1.11 27.80 3.44
C GLY A 42 -0.87 28.43 4.82
N LYS A 43 -1.62 29.42 5.22
CA LYS A 43 -1.40 30.16 6.48
C LYS A 43 -1.56 29.29 7.72
N ASP A 44 -2.43 28.28 7.62
CA ASP A 44 -2.75 27.37 8.72
C ASP A 44 -2.12 25.97 8.51
N LEU A 45 -1.17 25.85 7.57
CA LEU A 45 -0.45 24.60 7.38
C LEU A 45 0.49 24.34 8.56
N PRO A 46 0.47 23.15 9.15
CA PRO A 46 1.45 22.76 10.15
C PRO A 46 2.84 22.59 9.51
N ASP A 47 3.89 22.67 10.32
CA ASP A 47 5.27 22.45 9.87
C ASP A 47 5.49 21.02 9.33
N ILE A 48 4.77 20.05 9.87
CA ILE A 48 4.87 18.63 9.50
C ILE A 48 3.47 18.03 9.35
N ILE A 49 3.23 17.35 8.21
CA ILE A 49 2.01 16.59 7.95
C ILE A 49 2.34 15.10 7.99
N VAL A 50 1.64 14.34 8.82
CA VAL A 50 1.90 12.90 9.04
C VAL A 50 0.66 12.08 8.72
N ASN A 51 0.86 10.92 8.09
CA ASN A 51 -0.20 9.92 7.80
C ASN A 51 -1.37 10.44 6.95
N VAL A 52 -1.12 11.41 6.08
CA VAL A 52 -2.09 11.82 5.05
C VAL A 52 -1.58 11.30 3.71
N PRO A 53 -2.12 10.19 3.19
CA PRO A 53 -1.73 9.70 1.88
C PRO A 53 -2.15 10.68 0.80
N MET A 54 -1.19 11.16 0.03
CA MET A 54 -1.40 12.07 -1.10
C MET A 54 -0.90 11.42 -2.38
N GLU A 55 -1.56 11.74 -3.48
CA GLU A 55 -1.11 11.33 -4.81
C GLU A 55 0.18 12.09 -5.19
N ASP A 56 1.09 11.45 -5.90
CA ASP A 56 2.35 12.06 -6.35
C ASP A 56 2.14 13.36 -7.14
N SER A 57 1.09 13.40 -7.95
CA SER A 57 0.68 14.60 -8.69
C SER A 57 0.30 15.77 -7.77
N SER A 58 -0.30 15.50 -6.63
CA SER A 58 -0.64 16.51 -5.62
C SER A 58 0.61 16.98 -4.88
N ILE A 59 1.47 16.06 -4.48
CA ILE A 59 2.77 16.36 -3.84
C ILE A 59 3.62 17.24 -4.75
N LEU A 60 3.77 16.87 -6.02
CA LEU A 60 4.50 17.65 -7.01
C LEU A 60 3.91 19.05 -7.20
N ARG A 61 2.58 19.14 -7.32
CA ARG A 61 1.87 20.43 -7.47
C ARG A 61 2.06 21.34 -6.26
N TYR A 62 2.01 20.80 -5.05
CA TYR A 62 2.18 21.59 -3.83
C TYR A 62 3.65 21.95 -3.59
N GLY A 63 4.57 21.04 -3.91
CA GLY A 63 6.00 21.27 -3.85
C GLY A 63 6.45 22.36 -4.82
N SER A 64 6.03 22.28 -6.09
CA SER A 64 6.38 23.29 -7.12
C SER A 64 5.81 24.69 -6.81
N ARG A 65 4.74 24.78 -6.02
CA ARG A 65 4.16 26.05 -5.54
C ARG A 65 4.73 26.53 -4.20
N GLY A 66 5.62 25.77 -3.58
CA GLY A 66 6.29 26.11 -2.34
C GLY A 66 5.49 25.86 -1.05
N PHE A 67 4.33 25.19 -1.12
CA PHE A 67 3.56 24.79 0.07
C PHE A 67 4.22 23.61 0.81
N ILE A 68 4.91 22.74 0.09
CA ILE A 68 5.70 21.64 0.64
C ILE A 68 7.16 21.91 0.27
N LYS A 69 8.04 21.83 1.26
CA LYS A 69 9.47 22.15 1.09
C LYS A 69 10.21 20.96 0.49
N SER A 70 11.13 21.23 -0.46
CA SER A 70 12.10 20.23 -0.91
C SER A 70 13.04 19.81 0.23
N LEU A 71 13.18 18.50 0.38
CA LEU A 71 13.98 17.86 1.42
C LEU A 71 15.38 17.43 0.95
N ASN A 72 15.75 17.65 -0.31
CA ASN A 72 17.00 17.18 -0.90
C ASN A 72 18.22 17.49 -0.02
N GLN A 73 18.35 18.74 0.42
CA GLN A 73 19.49 19.15 1.26
C GLN A 73 19.55 18.41 2.61
N TYR A 74 18.41 17.98 3.15
CA TYR A 74 18.37 17.26 4.41
C TYR A 74 18.70 15.77 4.22
N TYR A 75 18.32 15.19 3.09
CA TYR A 75 18.70 13.84 2.72
C TYR A 75 20.21 13.70 2.56
N ASP A 76 20.86 14.70 1.96
CA ASP A 76 22.29 14.67 1.72
C ASP A 76 23.12 14.92 2.99
N ASN A 77 22.61 15.74 3.94
CA ASN A 77 23.42 16.24 5.05
C ASN A 77 22.97 15.79 6.45
N SER A 78 21.71 15.42 6.65
CA SER A 78 21.13 15.28 8.00
C SER A 78 20.34 14.00 8.23
N ALA A 79 20.02 13.24 7.20
CA ALA A 79 19.17 12.05 7.29
C ALA A 79 19.96 10.80 7.71
N TYR A 80 20.66 10.83 8.85
CA TYR A 80 21.60 9.80 9.29
C TYR A 80 21.01 8.38 9.20
N TYR A 81 19.89 8.11 9.87
CA TYR A 81 19.28 6.77 9.88
C TYR A 81 18.59 6.43 8.57
N LEU A 82 18.03 7.43 7.89
CA LEU A 82 17.37 7.22 6.60
C LEU A 82 18.37 6.89 5.51
N ASN A 83 19.58 7.45 5.57
CA ASN A 83 20.65 7.13 4.61
C ASN A 83 21.10 5.68 4.70
N ASP A 84 21.04 5.03 5.86
CA ASP A 84 21.33 3.60 5.98
C ASP A 84 20.23 2.75 5.30
N VAL A 85 18.96 3.16 5.40
CA VAL A 85 17.86 2.54 4.68
C VAL A 85 18.02 2.73 3.16
N LEU A 86 18.35 3.94 2.71
CA LEU A 86 18.54 4.23 1.28
C LEU A 86 19.74 3.48 0.66
N LYS A 87 20.77 3.20 1.44
CA LYS A 87 21.89 2.33 0.99
C LYS A 87 21.47 0.87 0.87
N ALA A 88 20.64 0.39 1.79
CA ALA A 88 20.14 -0.99 1.78
C ALA A 88 19.09 -1.22 0.69
N GLU A 89 18.27 -0.22 0.40
CA GLU A 89 17.16 -0.26 -0.56
C GLU A 89 17.43 0.72 -1.71
N THR A 90 18.20 0.26 -2.69
CA THR A 90 18.75 1.11 -3.78
C THR A 90 17.71 1.83 -4.63
N ASN A 91 16.51 1.24 -4.76
CA ASN A 91 15.43 1.85 -5.56
C ASN A 91 14.56 2.84 -4.76
N LEU A 92 14.70 2.89 -3.44
CA LEU A 92 13.83 3.70 -2.59
C LEU A 92 14.00 5.20 -2.88
N LYS A 93 15.22 5.66 -3.13
CA LYS A 93 15.48 7.07 -3.46
C LYS A 93 14.78 7.47 -4.76
N ASP A 94 14.84 6.62 -5.77
CA ASP A 94 14.18 6.86 -7.06
C ASP A 94 12.65 6.89 -6.90
N MET A 95 12.10 5.99 -6.08
CA MET A 95 10.65 5.92 -5.82
C MET A 95 10.08 7.16 -5.13
N ILE A 96 10.88 7.86 -4.29
CA ILE A 96 10.43 9.07 -3.58
C ILE A 96 10.86 10.37 -4.27
N THR A 97 11.62 10.28 -5.36
CA THR A 97 12.05 11.44 -6.14
C THR A 97 10.98 11.77 -7.19
N MET A 98 10.43 12.98 -7.09
CA MET A 98 9.41 13.44 -8.02
C MET A 98 9.99 13.78 -9.39
N ALA A 99 9.13 13.96 -10.40
CA ALA A 99 9.55 14.23 -11.79
C ALA A 99 10.38 15.51 -11.96
N ASP A 100 10.31 16.43 -11.01
CA ASP A 100 11.12 17.67 -10.98
C ASP A 100 12.51 17.48 -10.31
N GLY A 101 12.86 16.24 -9.92
CA GLY A 101 14.10 15.90 -9.25
C GLY A 101 14.11 16.19 -7.74
N ASN A 102 13.00 16.63 -7.17
CA ASN A 102 12.91 16.92 -5.75
C ASN A 102 12.28 15.76 -4.96
N ILE A 103 12.69 15.66 -3.70
CA ILE A 103 12.09 14.80 -2.69
C ILE A 103 11.32 15.70 -1.73
N TYR A 104 10.04 15.42 -1.55
CA TYR A 104 9.12 16.20 -0.70
C TYR A 104 8.61 15.42 0.50
N VAL A 105 8.93 14.14 0.61
CA VAL A 105 8.37 13.23 1.62
C VAL A 105 9.46 12.45 2.31
N ILE A 106 9.18 12.05 3.55
CA ILE A 106 9.93 11.01 4.25
C ILE A 106 9.06 9.75 4.19
N PRO A 107 9.53 8.66 3.54
CA PRO A 107 8.74 7.46 3.36
C PRO A 107 8.56 6.72 4.68
N ARG A 108 7.41 6.10 4.86
CA ARG A 108 7.24 5.06 5.87
C ARG A 108 7.84 3.77 5.34
N TYR A 109 9.04 3.45 5.80
CA TYR A 109 9.71 2.20 5.44
C TYR A 109 9.52 1.14 6.51
N GLN A 110 9.07 -0.03 6.12
CA GLN A 110 8.93 -1.21 6.99
C GLN A 110 9.34 -2.47 6.24
N LYS A 111 10.43 -3.08 6.68
CA LYS A 111 10.86 -4.41 6.19
C LYS A 111 10.42 -5.47 7.18
N ILE A 112 9.17 -5.91 7.05
CA ILE A 112 8.59 -6.96 7.86
C ILE A 112 8.09 -8.09 6.95
N LEU A 113 8.23 -9.33 7.43
CA LEU A 113 7.88 -10.53 6.65
C LEU A 113 6.44 -10.51 6.12
N GLN A 114 5.50 -9.95 6.89
CA GLN A 114 4.11 -9.83 6.47
C GLN A 114 3.94 -8.99 5.21
N ASN A 115 4.72 -7.91 5.06
CA ASN A 115 4.68 -7.06 3.85
C ASN A 115 5.33 -7.76 2.65
N GLU A 116 6.36 -8.57 2.88
CA GLU A 116 7.02 -9.35 1.82
C GLU A 116 6.17 -10.52 1.33
N LEU A 117 5.37 -11.11 2.21
CA LEU A 117 4.52 -12.25 1.86
C LEU A 117 3.25 -11.85 1.10
N GLY A 118 2.80 -10.60 1.19
CA GLY A 118 1.62 -10.08 0.50
C GLY A 118 0.35 -10.90 0.78
N TYR A 119 -0.62 -10.75 -0.12
CA TYR A 119 -1.89 -11.48 -0.06
C TYR A 119 -1.71 -12.92 -0.52
N ARG A 120 -2.50 -13.83 0.07
CA ARG A 120 -2.44 -15.26 -0.23
C ARG A 120 -3.84 -15.80 -0.50
N MET A 121 -3.92 -16.68 -1.49
CA MET A 121 -5.08 -17.52 -1.69
C MET A 121 -4.94 -18.78 -0.83
N TRP A 122 -6.01 -19.15 -0.13
CA TRP A 122 -6.05 -20.32 0.74
C TRP A 122 -6.98 -21.35 0.14
N ILE A 123 -6.62 -22.63 0.29
CA ILE A 123 -7.49 -23.74 -0.08
C ILE A 123 -7.81 -24.56 1.15
N TYR A 124 -9.05 -25.02 1.28
CA TYR A 124 -9.46 -25.80 2.43
C TYR A 124 -9.05 -27.26 2.26
N LYS A 125 -7.93 -27.60 2.87
CA LYS A 125 -7.26 -28.90 2.74
C LYS A 125 -8.14 -30.10 3.11
N PRO A 126 -8.99 -30.09 4.17
CA PRO A 126 -9.86 -31.21 4.47
C PRO A 126 -10.80 -31.62 3.33
N TRP A 127 -11.25 -30.68 2.49
CA TRP A 127 -12.07 -31.00 1.32
C TRP A 127 -11.25 -31.67 0.20
N LEU A 128 -9.99 -31.26 0.03
CA LEU A 128 -9.10 -31.96 -0.90
C LEU A 128 -8.89 -33.40 -0.48
N GLU A 129 -8.57 -33.61 0.78
CA GLU A 129 -8.33 -34.96 1.35
C GLU A 129 -9.56 -35.85 1.23
N LYS A 130 -10.75 -35.32 1.60
CA LYS A 130 -12.01 -36.08 1.51
C LYS A 130 -12.38 -36.48 0.09
N LEU A 131 -12.06 -35.64 -0.89
CA LEU A 131 -12.34 -35.92 -2.31
C LEU A 131 -11.17 -36.59 -3.04
N ASN A 132 -10.08 -36.97 -2.34
CA ASN A 132 -8.86 -37.52 -2.92
C ASN A 132 -8.26 -36.61 -4.03
N LEU A 133 -8.25 -35.30 -3.81
CA LEU A 133 -7.70 -34.31 -4.72
C LEU A 133 -6.34 -33.81 -4.22
N SER A 134 -5.44 -33.52 -5.14
CA SER A 134 -4.17 -32.85 -4.87
C SER A 134 -4.34 -31.33 -4.87
N GLU A 135 -3.41 -30.61 -4.26
CA GLU A 135 -3.31 -29.15 -4.41
C GLU A 135 -3.10 -28.78 -5.88
N PRO A 136 -3.91 -27.88 -6.44
CA PRO A 136 -3.83 -27.53 -7.85
C PRO A 136 -2.55 -26.70 -8.14
N LYS A 137 -1.90 -27.00 -9.24
CA LYS A 137 -0.68 -26.32 -9.72
C LYS A 137 -0.91 -25.57 -11.03
N THR A 138 -2.03 -25.81 -11.69
CA THR A 138 -2.42 -25.17 -12.95
C THR A 138 -3.83 -24.62 -12.84
N LEU A 139 -4.21 -23.71 -13.75
CA LEU A 139 -5.57 -23.16 -13.79
C LEU A 139 -6.61 -24.24 -14.06
N ASP A 140 -6.32 -25.22 -14.91
CA ASP A 140 -7.23 -26.32 -15.19
C ASP A 140 -7.43 -27.21 -13.97
N GLU A 141 -6.36 -27.51 -13.23
CA GLU A 141 -6.46 -28.24 -11.97
C GLU A 141 -7.24 -27.45 -10.92
N PHE A 142 -7.01 -26.13 -10.83
CA PHE A 142 -7.76 -25.25 -9.94
C PHE A 142 -9.25 -25.24 -10.28
N TYR A 143 -9.60 -25.09 -11.55
CA TYR A 143 -10.98 -25.19 -12.01
C TYR A 143 -11.63 -26.54 -11.61
N ASN A 144 -10.91 -27.65 -11.85
CA ASN A 144 -11.43 -28.98 -11.54
C ASN A 144 -11.62 -29.20 -10.03
N VAL A 145 -10.73 -28.64 -9.19
CA VAL A 145 -10.89 -28.68 -7.74
C VAL A 145 -12.11 -27.88 -7.30
N LEU A 146 -12.29 -26.65 -7.79
CA LEU A 146 -13.47 -25.83 -7.46
C LEU A 146 -14.76 -26.49 -7.93
N LYS A 147 -14.77 -27.10 -9.11
CA LYS A 147 -15.90 -27.85 -9.62
C LYS A 147 -16.23 -29.06 -8.74
N ALA A 148 -15.21 -29.81 -8.33
CA ALA A 148 -15.40 -30.93 -7.43
C ALA A 148 -15.91 -30.52 -6.05
N PHE A 149 -15.42 -29.39 -5.51
CA PHE A 149 -15.95 -28.83 -4.27
C PHE A 149 -17.44 -28.49 -4.39
N LYS A 150 -17.85 -27.92 -5.54
CA LYS A 150 -19.25 -27.55 -5.77
C LYS A 150 -20.20 -28.75 -5.96
N GLU A 151 -19.72 -29.83 -6.60
CA GLU A 151 -20.58 -30.92 -7.09
C GLU A 151 -20.57 -32.17 -6.21
N LYS A 152 -19.56 -32.34 -5.31
CA LYS A 152 -19.34 -33.62 -4.63
C LYS A 152 -19.58 -33.61 -3.13
N ASP A 153 -20.26 -32.63 -2.59
CA ASP A 153 -20.62 -32.54 -1.17
C ASP A 153 -19.42 -32.87 -0.22
N PRO A 154 -18.34 -32.09 -0.24
CA PRO A 154 -17.18 -32.35 0.60
C PRO A 154 -17.44 -32.14 2.09
N ASN A 155 -18.47 -31.38 2.48
CA ASN A 155 -18.87 -31.23 3.87
C ASN A 155 -19.70 -32.44 4.39
N GLY A 156 -20.36 -33.20 3.50
CA GLY A 156 -21.06 -34.43 3.79
C GLY A 156 -22.43 -34.21 4.41
N ASN A 157 -23.06 -33.07 4.17
CA ASN A 157 -24.39 -32.77 4.70
C ASN A 157 -25.54 -33.22 3.80
N GLY A 158 -25.26 -33.74 2.60
CA GLY A 158 -26.23 -34.20 1.62
C GLY A 158 -26.87 -33.10 0.79
N LEU A 159 -26.36 -31.88 0.85
CA LEU A 159 -26.83 -30.70 0.11
C LEU A 159 -25.74 -30.21 -0.82
N ALA A 160 -26.10 -29.59 -1.96
CA ALA A 160 -25.15 -28.94 -2.88
C ALA A 160 -25.05 -27.44 -2.53
N ASP A 161 -24.66 -27.15 -1.31
CA ASP A 161 -24.61 -25.78 -0.77
C ASP A 161 -23.21 -25.20 -0.64
N GLU A 162 -22.17 -25.92 -1.03
CA GLU A 162 -20.81 -25.44 -0.98
C GLU A 162 -20.58 -24.20 -1.83
N ILE A 163 -19.83 -23.26 -1.24
CA ILE A 163 -19.27 -22.10 -1.92
C ILE A 163 -17.78 -22.40 -2.17
N PRO A 164 -17.40 -22.86 -3.37
CA PRO A 164 -16.05 -23.35 -3.64
C PRO A 164 -15.00 -22.27 -3.66
N PHE A 165 -15.40 -21.01 -3.87
CA PHE A 165 -14.50 -19.88 -3.92
C PHE A 165 -15.15 -18.61 -3.39
N ILE A 166 -14.44 -17.88 -2.55
CA ILE A 166 -14.87 -16.61 -1.97
C ILE A 166 -13.73 -15.60 -2.02
N GLY A 167 -14.06 -14.36 -2.28
CA GLY A 167 -13.13 -13.25 -2.28
C GLY A 167 -13.85 -11.91 -2.21
N ALA A 168 -13.14 -10.84 -1.94
CA ALA A 168 -13.68 -9.50 -1.95
C ALA A 168 -13.45 -8.81 -3.31
N THR A 169 -14.39 -7.96 -3.71
CA THR A 169 -14.30 -7.13 -4.91
C THR A 169 -14.01 -5.67 -4.60
N SER A 170 -14.06 -5.31 -3.31
CA SER A 170 -13.76 -3.96 -2.82
C SER A 170 -13.23 -4.04 -1.40
N GLY A 171 -12.54 -3.01 -0.94
CA GLY A 171 -11.96 -2.98 0.41
C GLY A 171 -10.47 -3.28 0.47
N GLY A 172 -9.78 -3.13 -0.63
CA GLY A 172 -8.35 -2.91 -0.72
C GLY A 172 -7.44 -4.13 -0.64
N GLU A 173 -7.87 -5.28 -0.11
CA GLU A 173 -6.86 -6.26 0.25
C GLU A 173 -7.16 -7.70 -0.20
N ASN A 174 -8.29 -7.97 -0.85
CA ASN A 174 -8.67 -9.30 -1.25
C ASN A 174 -9.25 -9.36 -2.68
N TRP A 175 -8.60 -8.69 -3.60
CA TRP A 175 -9.02 -8.65 -4.99
C TRP A 175 -8.74 -10.01 -5.66
N PHE A 176 -9.69 -10.91 -5.53
CA PHE A 176 -9.54 -12.27 -6.03
C PHE A 176 -9.27 -12.32 -7.54
N CYS A 177 -9.77 -11.34 -8.29
CA CYS A 177 -9.52 -11.25 -9.73
C CYS A 177 -8.03 -11.15 -10.06
N ASP A 178 -7.25 -10.47 -9.23
CA ASP A 178 -5.82 -10.27 -9.47
C ASP A 178 -5.04 -11.59 -9.36
N PHE A 179 -5.42 -12.49 -8.47
CA PHE A 179 -4.80 -13.81 -8.39
C PHE A 179 -4.99 -14.64 -9.66
N ILE A 180 -6.18 -14.54 -10.26
CA ILE A 180 -6.49 -15.28 -11.51
C ILE A 180 -5.82 -14.56 -12.69
N ALA A 181 -5.95 -13.25 -12.78
CA ALA A 181 -5.40 -12.47 -13.87
C ALA A 181 -3.86 -12.49 -13.90
N ALA A 182 -3.21 -12.58 -12.73
CA ALA A 182 -1.75 -12.74 -12.63
C ALA A 182 -1.21 -14.03 -13.24
N ALA A 183 -2.06 -15.04 -13.46
CA ALA A 183 -1.67 -16.24 -14.18
C ALA A 183 -1.55 -16.03 -15.70
N PHE A 184 -2.08 -14.94 -16.24
CA PHE A 184 -2.07 -14.65 -17.69
C PHE A 184 -1.10 -13.53 -18.05
N GLN A 185 -0.89 -12.57 -17.15
CA GLN A 185 -0.04 -11.41 -17.39
C GLN A 185 0.46 -10.79 -16.08
N PRO A 186 1.57 -10.03 -16.11
CA PRO A 186 2.02 -9.30 -14.93
C PRO A 186 0.92 -8.35 -14.44
N ILE A 187 0.56 -8.45 -13.17
CA ILE A 187 -0.42 -7.58 -12.53
C ILE A 187 0.23 -6.95 -11.31
N ASP A 188 0.20 -5.63 -11.28
CA ASP A 188 0.61 -4.84 -10.12
C ASP A 188 -0.37 -3.68 -9.93
N ILE A 189 -1.13 -3.74 -8.84
CA ILE A 189 -2.12 -2.72 -8.48
C ILE A 189 -1.43 -1.39 -8.18
N GLN A 190 -0.24 -1.42 -7.59
CA GLN A 190 0.52 -0.21 -7.22
C GLN A 190 0.93 0.61 -8.45
N SER A 191 1.16 -0.05 -9.56
CA SER A 191 1.45 0.59 -10.86
C SER A 191 0.19 0.90 -11.70
N ASN A 192 -1.02 0.85 -11.12
CA ASN A 192 -2.29 0.99 -11.83
C ASN A 192 -2.42 0.02 -13.00
N TYR A 193 -1.99 -1.23 -12.83
CA TYR A 193 -2.00 -2.28 -13.85
C TYR A 193 -1.14 -1.97 -15.08
N LEU A 194 -0.18 -1.06 -14.96
CA LEU A 194 0.79 -0.77 -16.02
C LEU A 194 2.04 -1.62 -15.84
N TYR A 195 2.59 -2.13 -16.93
CA TYR A 195 3.83 -2.89 -16.91
C TYR A 195 4.69 -2.61 -18.15
N PRO A 196 6.03 -2.67 -18.02
CA PRO A 196 6.92 -2.51 -19.15
C PRO A 196 7.04 -3.79 -19.96
N GLU A 197 6.88 -3.70 -21.27
CA GLU A 197 7.14 -4.80 -22.20
C GLU A 197 7.84 -4.26 -23.44
N ASN A 198 9.03 -4.80 -23.77
CA ASN A 198 9.84 -4.40 -24.93
C ASN A 198 10.08 -2.87 -25.01
N GLY A 199 10.36 -2.23 -23.88
CA GLY A 199 10.62 -0.79 -23.80
C GLY A 199 9.38 0.11 -23.95
N LYS A 200 8.18 -0.46 -23.90
CA LYS A 200 6.90 0.28 -23.95
C LYS A 200 6.10 -0.03 -22.68
N ILE A 201 5.34 0.96 -22.23
CA ILE A 201 4.37 0.76 -21.15
C ILE A 201 3.08 0.19 -21.75
N LYS A 202 2.60 -0.91 -21.18
CA LYS A 202 1.33 -1.56 -21.51
C LYS A 202 0.40 -1.55 -20.31
N ALA A 203 -0.90 -1.66 -20.58
CA ALA A 203 -1.93 -1.85 -19.58
C ALA A 203 -2.36 -3.33 -19.53
N ALA A 204 -2.58 -3.84 -18.33
CA ALA A 204 -3.03 -5.20 -18.06
C ALA A 204 -4.58 -5.32 -17.98
N TYR A 205 -5.32 -4.50 -18.71
CA TYR A 205 -6.79 -4.52 -18.78
C TYR A 205 -7.29 -4.33 -20.21
#